data_3b09c8cf4e99404404c47ffd9f709762
#
_entry.id   3b09c8cf4e99404404c47ffd9f709762
#
_cell.length_a   1.000
_cell.length_b   1.000
_cell.length_c   1.000
_cell.angle_alpha   90.00
_cell.angle_beta   90.00
_cell.angle_gamma   90.00
#
_symmetry.space_group_name_H-M   'P 1'
#
loop_
_entity.id
_entity.type
_entity.pdbx_description
1 polymer ?
#
loop_
_entity_poly.entity_id
_entity_poly.type
_entity_poly.pdbx_seq_one_letter_code
_entity_poly.pdbx_strand_id
1 'polypeptide(L)'
;FGMWFDSGHGYHVDFTTGVAKGNDPESIYAVMSGTHFNGECCFDYGNSENTVLNPVHTGDYACGAMEAIYFGNAHWLGNTGDGNTGPWVGADLEAGMYYGGGNATKVNPANKPLTTDFVSLHLKGRTDGFALKGGDATRGTLETMYDGPRPDLRSAPNKCHWHGVHGHFQPMRKQGAIVLGTGGDNSNGAVGNFYEGFMASGATSAATDDAIQANIVNVGYKRLAASRELPASQVSQEA
;
A
#
# COMPACT_ATOMS: atom_id res chain seq x y z
N PHE A 1 -17.67 4.59 8.19
CA PHE A 1 -17.02 3.60 9.06
C PHE A 1 -15.82 3.03 8.32
N GLY A 2 -14.79 2.61 9.06
CA GLY A 2 -13.58 2.01 8.53
C GLY A 2 -12.89 1.18 9.61
N MET A 3 -11.81 0.51 9.22
CA MET A 3 -10.95 -0.23 10.14
C MET A 3 -9.86 0.72 10.62
N TRP A 4 -9.66 0.76 11.93
CA TRP A 4 -8.58 1.49 12.59
C TRP A 4 -7.47 0.51 12.96
N PHE A 5 -6.25 0.86 12.64
CA PHE A 5 -5.07 0.07 12.98
C PHE A 5 -4.11 0.91 13.82
N ASP A 6 -3.87 0.42 15.03
CA ASP A 6 -2.73 0.86 15.84
C ASP A 6 -1.50 0.00 15.51
N SER A 7 -0.33 0.48 15.87
CA SER A 7 0.92 -0.28 15.76
C SER A 7 0.80 -1.64 16.45
N GLY A 8 1.34 -2.66 15.83
CA GLY A 8 1.27 -4.05 16.28
C GLY A 8 0.04 -4.83 15.78
N HIS A 9 -0.77 -4.26 14.91
CA HIS A 9 -1.97 -4.89 14.38
C HIS A 9 -1.99 -4.93 12.85
N GLY A 10 -2.45 -6.06 12.31
CA GLY A 10 -2.61 -6.27 10.87
C GLY A 10 -3.28 -7.61 10.57
N TYR A 11 -3.61 -7.82 9.33
CA TYR A 11 -4.15 -9.09 8.84
C TYR A 11 -3.26 -9.65 7.76
N HIS A 12 -2.99 -10.96 7.84
CA HIS A 12 -2.26 -11.71 6.85
C HIS A 12 -2.97 -13.05 6.60
N VAL A 13 -3.28 -13.34 5.34
CA VAL A 13 -3.94 -14.58 4.93
C VAL A 13 -3.11 -15.24 3.85
N ASP A 14 -2.55 -16.40 4.17
CA ASP A 14 -1.74 -17.22 3.26
C ASP A 14 -2.59 -18.00 2.26
N PHE A 15 -1.95 -18.40 1.15
CA PHE A 15 -2.46 -19.35 0.16
C PHE A 15 -3.84 -19.01 -0.38
N THR A 16 -4.14 -17.73 -0.59
CA THR A 16 -5.42 -17.33 -1.16
C THR A 16 -5.59 -17.86 -2.59
N THR A 17 -6.82 -17.99 -3.02
CA THR A 17 -7.18 -18.41 -4.37
C THR A 17 -7.87 -17.27 -5.13
N GLY A 18 -7.72 -17.25 -6.45
CA GLY A 18 -8.36 -16.23 -7.30
C GLY A 18 -7.61 -14.89 -7.37
N VAL A 19 -6.46 -14.77 -6.70
CA VAL A 19 -5.58 -13.61 -6.80
C VAL A 19 -4.45 -13.85 -7.80
N ALA A 20 -3.88 -12.78 -8.33
CA ALA A 20 -2.72 -12.84 -9.21
C ALA A 20 -1.52 -13.50 -8.52
N LYS A 21 -0.72 -14.26 -9.26
CA LYS A 21 0.50 -14.89 -8.76
C LYS A 21 1.64 -14.76 -9.76
N GLY A 22 2.86 -14.88 -9.26
CA GLY A 22 4.04 -14.74 -10.09
C GLY A 22 4.05 -13.37 -10.78
N ASN A 23 4.24 -13.38 -12.08
CA ASN A 23 4.31 -12.16 -12.90
C ASN A 23 2.97 -11.73 -13.50
N ASP A 24 1.86 -12.33 -13.08
CA ASP A 24 0.53 -11.94 -13.60
C ASP A 24 0.24 -10.47 -13.29
N PRO A 25 -0.37 -9.73 -14.23
CA PRO A 25 -0.79 -8.36 -13.94
C PRO A 25 -1.84 -8.32 -12.82
N GLU A 26 -1.77 -7.27 -12.01
CA GLU A 26 -2.70 -7.03 -10.92
C GLU A 26 -3.05 -5.55 -10.81
N SER A 27 -4.24 -5.27 -10.34
CA SER A 27 -4.67 -3.92 -9.98
C SER A 27 -5.23 -3.93 -8.58
N ILE A 28 -4.78 -2.99 -7.78
CA ILE A 28 -5.17 -2.83 -6.38
C ILE A 28 -5.63 -1.38 -6.21
N TYR A 29 -6.77 -1.18 -5.56
CA TYR A 29 -7.11 0.14 -5.07
C TYR A 29 -7.50 0.10 -3.59
N ALA A 30 -7.30 1.21 -2.90
CA ALA A 30 -7.74 1.40 -1.53
C ALA A 30 -8.18 2.83 -1.28
N VAL A 31 -9.08 3.01 -0.33
CA VAL A 31 -9.38 4.29 0.30
C VAL A 31 -8.88 4.24 1.73
N MET A 32 -7.96 5.15 2.06
CA MET A 32 -7.30 5.20 3.36
C MET A 32 -7.40 6.60 3.99
N SER A 33 -7.00 6.71 5.26
CA SER A 33 -6.88 8.02 5.92
C SER A 33 -5.63 8.75 5.48
N GLY A 34 -5.76 9.99 5.01
CA GLY A 34 -4.62 10.86 4.75
C GLY A 34 -4.12 11.63 5.97
N THR A 35 -4.69 11.34 7.17
CA THR A 35 -4.36 12.05 8.42
C THR A 35 -3.99 11.12 9.58
N HIS A 36 -4.10 9.80 9.39
CA HIS A 36 -3.66 8.78 10.33
C HIS A 36 -2.67 7.85 9.63
N PHE A 37 -1.40 8.12 9.80
CA PHE A 37 -0.26 7.41 9.21
C PHE A 37 1.00 7.68 10.02
N ASN A 38 2.03 6.88 9.79
CA ASN A 38 3.40 7.13 10.27
C ASN A 38 4.43 6.70 9.22
N GLY A 39 5.71 6.71 9.59
CA GLY A 39 6.82 6.29 8.74
C GLY A 39 7.35 4.90 9.03
N GLU A 40 6.59 4.10 9.75
CA GLU A 40 6.96 2.74 10.10
C GLU A 40 6.50 1.73 9.04
N CYS A 41 7.05 0.56 9.07
CA CYS A 41 6.62 -0.56 8.25
C CYS A 41 5.57 -1.40 8.96
N CYS A 42 4.58 -1.84 8.24
CA CYS A 42 4.09 -1.31 6.96
C CYS A 42 2.58 -1.19 7.05
N PHE A 43 2.02 -0.11 6.54
CA PHE A 43 0.57 -0.01 6.36
C PHE A 43 0.24 -0.39 4.92
N ASP A 44 0.35 -1.69 4.64
CA ASP A 44 0.17 -2.24 3.31
C ASP A 44 -1.21 -2.83 3.12
N TYR A 45 -1.67 -2.78 1.87
CA TYR A 45 -2.81 -3.53 1.38
C TYR A 45 -2.47 -4.12 0.01
N GLY A 46 -2.46 -5.45 -0.07
CA GLY A 46 -2.15 -6.09 -1.35
C GLY A 46 -1.69 -7.52 -1.24
N ASN A 47 -0.95 -7.93 -2.26
CA ASN A 47 -0.43 -9.28 -2.44
C ASN A 47 0.97 -9.40 -1.85
N SER A 48 1.23 -10.47 -1.14
CA SER A 48 2.51 -10.69 -0.48
C SER A 48 3.00 -12.14 -0.59
N GLU A 49 4.16 -12.41 0.00
CA GLU A 49 4.67 -13.76 0.20
C GLU A 49 3.82 -14.54 1.19
N ASN A 50 3.80 -15.85 1.02
CA ASN A 50 3.22 -16.76 2.01
C ASN A 50 4.23 -17.05 3.11
N THR A 51 3.82 -16.91 4.35
CA THR A 51 4.68 -17.11 5.53
C THR A 51 5.27 -18.52 5.61
N VAL A 52 4.54 -19.51 5.15
CA VAL A 52 5.02 -20.92 5.10
C VAL A 52 6.12 -21.12 4.05
N LEU A 53 6.10 -20.35 2.95
CA LEU A 53 7.15 -20.38 1.93
C LEU A 53 8.37 -19.54 2.35
N ASN A 54 8.22 -18.71 3.37
CA ASN A 54 9.27 -17.93 3.96
C ASN A 54 9.38 -18.19 5.47
N PRO A 55 9.85 -19.38 5.88
CA PRO A 55 9.80 -19.84 7.26
C PRO A 55 10.70 -19.05 8.22
N VAL A 56 11.54 -18.17 7.71
CA VAL A 56 12.47 -17.37 8.52
C VAL A 56 11.91 -15.99 8.86
N HIS A 57 10.68 -15.68 8.46
CA HIS A 57 10.05 -14.37 8.58
C HIS A 57 10.87 -13.24 7.98
N THR A 58 11.70 -13.57 7.05
CA THR A 58 12.52 -12.63 6.35
C THR A 58 12.01 -12.66 4.92
N GLY A 59 11.28 -11.67 4.52
CA GLY A 59 10.88 -11.46 3.14
C GLY A 59 12.03 -11.60 2.14
N ASP A 60 13.22 -11.67 2.65
CA ASP A 60 14.47 -11.78 1.93
C ASP A 60 14.58 -13.01 1.04
N TYR A 61 13.96 -14.11 1.42
CA TYR A 61 13.86 -15.29 0.55
C TYR A 61 12.89 -15.08 -0.59
N ALA A 62 11.94 -14.20 -0.39
CA ALA A 62 10.90 -13.87 -1.34
C ALA A 62 11.13 -12.53 -2.03
N CYS A 63 12.35 -12.06 -2.07
CA CYS A 63 12.77 -10.76 -2.61
C CYS A 63 11.98 -10.32 -3.84
N GLY A 64 11.18 -9.29 -3.69
CA GLY A 64 10.28 -8.82 -4.73
C GLY A 64 8.96 -9.61 -4.83
N ALA A 65 8.63 -10.45 -3.87
CA ALA A 65 7.42 -11.28 -3.88
C ALA A 65 6.12 -10.53 -3.53
N MET A 66 6.21 -9.24 -3.25
CA MET A 66 5.05 -8.39 -2.97
C MET A 66 4.63 -7.54 -4.15
N GLU A 67 3.37 -7.21 -4.14
CA GLU A 67 2.78 -6.10 -4.87
C GLU A 67 1.65 -5.54 -3.99
N ALA A 68 1.98 -4.60 -3.11
CA ALA A 68 1.04 -4.03 -2.18
C ALA A 68 1.09 -2.50 -2.22
N ILE A 69 -0.07 -1.86 -2.03
CA ILE A 69 -0.13 -0.42 -1.79
C ILE A 69 0.40 -0.18 -0.38
N TYR A 70 1.40 0.69 -0.27
CA TYR A 70 1.79 1.34 0.96
C TYR A 70 1.25 2.76 0.99
N PHE A 71 0.83 3.22 2.16
CA PHE A 71 0.55 4.63 2.39
C PHE A 71 1.14 5.11 3.70
N GLY A 72 1.99 6.12 3.62
CA GLY A 72 2.67 6.70 4.76
C GLY A 72 3.84 7.59 4.34
N ASN A 73 4.76 7.81 5.25
CA ASN A 73 5.93 8.67 5.00
C ASN A 73 7.27 8.00 5.30
N ALA A 74 7.36 6.69 5.08
CA ALA A 74 8.62 5.95 5.20
C ALA A 74 9.67 6.40 4.19
N HIS A 75 10.89 6.59 4.65
CA HIS A 75 12.03 6.99 3.81
C HIS A 75 13.12 5.93 3.68
N TRP A 76 12.98 4.83 4.36
CA TRP A 76 14.06 3.89 4.65
C TRP A 76 14.40 2.91 3.52
N LEU A 77 13.52 2.74 2.54
CA LEU A 77 13.75 1.81 1.44
C LEU A 77 13.05 2.27 0.18
N GLY A 78 13.80 2.67 -0.79
CA GLY A 78 13.26 3.12 -2.04
C GLY A 78 13.44 4.62 -2.24
N ASN A 79 13.05 5.10 -3.39
CA ASN A 79 13.04 6.52 -3.66
C ASN A 79 11.86 7.18 -2.96
N THR A 80 12.12 8.31 -2.33
CA THR A 80 11.09 9.15 -1.74
C THR A 80 10.20 9.77 -2.84
N GLY A 81 9.01 10.28 -2.46
CA GLY A 81 8.14 11.00 -3.36
C GLY A 81 8.78 12.28 -3.91
N ASP A 82 8.17 13.41 -3.67
CA ASP A 82 8.63 14.72 -4.17
C ASP A 82 9.84 15.33 -3.40
N GLY A 83 10.45 14.56 -2.49
CA GLY A 83 11.52 15.02 -1.59
C GLY A 83 11.02 15.73 -0.34
N ASN A 84 9.71 15.78 -0.13
CA ASN A 84 9.04 16.33 1.04
C ASN A 84 8.77 15.25 2.11
N THR A 85 7.93 15.54 3.08
CA THR A 85 7.64 14.64 4.21
C THR A 85 6.50 13.65 3.95
N GLY A 86 5.88 13.64 2.78
CA GLY A 86 4.72 12.81 2.46
C GLY A 86 3.43 13.31 3.14
N PRO A 87 2.43 12.43 3.37
CA PRO A 87 2.43 11.00 3.03
C PRO A 87 2.24 10.75 1.54
N TRP A 88 2.77 9.64 1.06
CA TRP A 88 2.70 9.25 -0.36
C TRP A 88 2.05 7.89 -0.55
N VAL A 89 1.49 7.67 -1.74
CA VAL A 89 1.22 6.32 -2.21
C VAL A 89 2.53 5.70 -2.68
N GLY A 90 2.80 4.48 -2.21
CA GLY A 90 3.96 3.69 -2.59
C GLY A 90 3.57 2.28 -3.00
N ALA A 91 4.51 1.58 -3.62
CA ALA A 91 4.46 0.15 -3.82
C ALA A 91 5.46 -0.51 -2.90
N ASP A 92 4.98 -1.33 -1.97
CA ASP A 92 5.84 -2.28 -1.27
C ASP A 92 6.02 -3.51 -2.17
N LEU A 93 7.26 -3.79 -2.50
CA LEU A 93 7.61 -4.88 -3.41
C LEU A 93 8.45 -5.97 -2.71
N GLU A 94 8.41 -6.00 -1.37
CA GLU A 94 9.34 -6.77 -0.55
C GLU A 94 10.81 -6.45 -0.93
N ALA A 95 11.59 -6.07 0.01
CA ALA A 95 12.94 -5.53 -0.19
C ALA A 95 12.98 -4.12 -0.81
N GLY A 96 11.95 -3.32 -0.67
CA GLY A 96 11.96 -1.89 -1.01
C GLY A 96 10.59 -1.27 -1.10
N MET A 97 10.51 -0.02 -0.62
CA MET A 97 9.36 0.85 -0.78
C MET A 97 9.60 1.79 -1.95
N TYR A 98 8.75 1.73 -2.97
CA TYR A 98 8.95 2.46 -4.22
C TYR A 98 7.84 3.47 -4.46
N TYR A 99 8.21 4.74 -4.51
CA TYR A 99 7.30 5.86 -4.78
C TYR A 99 7.31 6.29 -6.25
N GLY A 100 7.95 5.50 -7.09
CA GLY A 100 8.07 5.68 -8.53
C GLY A 100 9.53 5.69 -9.01
N GLY A 101 9.76 5.18 -10.22
CA GLY A 101 11.08 5.03 -10.81
C GLY A 101 11.70 3.64 -10.60
N GLY A 102 12.79 3.41 -11.29
CA GLY A 102 13.53 2.14 -11.29
C GLY A 102 14.73 2.12 -10.35
N ASN A 103 14.85 3.06 -9.41
CA ASN A 103 15.99 3.17 -8.52
C ASN A 103 15.54 3.64 -7.14
N ALA A 104 15.90 2.89 -6.13
CA ALA A 104 15.54 3.12 -4.73
C ALA A 104 16.06 4.43 -4.13
N THR A 105 17.00 5.12 -4.76
CA THR A 105 17.63 6.31 -4.20
C THR A 105 17.20 7.62 -4.84
N LYS A 106 16.39 7.58 -5.89
CA LYS A 106 15.96 8.78 -6.60
C LYS A 106 14.61 9.29 -6.09
N VAL A 107 14.57 10.57 -5.81
CA VAL A 107 13.31 11.28 -5.56
C VAL A 107 12.45 11.26 -6.83
N ASN A 108 11.16 10.97 -6.65
CA ASN A 108 10.15 11.10 -7.70
C ASN A 108 9.29 12.36 -7.45
N PRO A 109 9.59 13.50 -8.06
CA PRO A 109 8.86 14.74 -7.81
C PRO A 109 7.42 14.72 -8.35
N ALA A 110 7.05 13.73 -9.15
CA ALA A 110 5.69 13.54 -9.62
C ALA A 110 4.78 12.90 -8.56
N ASN A 111 5.36 12.19 -7.57
CA ASN A 111 4.58 11.61 -6.48
C ASN A 111 4.40 12.64 -5.36
N LYS A 112 3.27 13.32 -5.40
CA LYS A 112 2.92 14.40 -4.47
C LYS A 112 2.35 13.86 -3.17
N PRO A 113 2.57 14.55 -2.05
CA PRO A 113 1.90 14.26 -0.78
C PRO A 113 0.38 14.30 -0.91
N LEU A 114 -0.30 13.34 -0.31
CA LEU A 114 -1.75 13.23 -0.26
C LEU A 114 -2.24 13.53 1.16
N THR A 115 -2.61 14.77 1.43
CA THR A 115 -2.88 15.31 2.78
C THR A 115 -4.37 15.55 3.06
N THR A 116 -5.26 15.03 2.21
CA THR A 116 -6.71 15.12 2.42
C THR A 116 -7.18 14.11 3.46
N ASP A 117 -8.35 14.29 4.04
CA ASP A 117 -8.87 13.40 5.09
C ASP A 117 -9.01 11.95 4.61
N PHE A 118 -9.45 11.78 3.37
CA PHE A 118 -9.62 10.48 2.72
C PHE A 118 -8.86 10.50 1.40
N VAL A 119 -8.04 9.51 1.18
CA VAL A 119 -7.21 9.38 -0.02
C VAL A 119 -7.58 8.13 -0.80
N SER A 120 -7.69 8.28 -2.10
CA SER A 120 -7.85 7.19 -3.05
C SER A 120 -6.49 6.83 -3.63
N LEU A 121 -6.12 5.56 -3.57
CA LEU A 121 -4.80 5.05 -3.90
C LEU A 121 -4.93 3.88 -4.88
N HIS A 122 -4.14 3.89 -5.94
CA HIS A 122 -4.13 2.81 -6.93
C HIS A 122 -2.70 2.36 -7.20
N LEU A 123 -2.50 1.04 -7.22
CA LEU A 123 -1.31 0.37 -7.71
C LEU A 123 -1.71 -0.59 -8.82
N LYS A 124 -1.00 -0.52 -9.95
CA LYS A 124 -1.23 -1.37 -11.11
C LYS A 124 0.07 -2.01 -11.53
N GLY A 125 0.18 -3.32 -11.29
CA GLY A 125 1.29 -4.12 -11.79
C GLY A 125 1.02 -4.64 -13.19
N ARG A 126 2.04 -4.51 -14.03
CA ARG A 126 2.10 -5.09 -15.38
C ARG A 126 3.33 -5.98 -15.49
N THR A 127 3.40 -6.78 -16.51
CA THR A 127 4.56 -7.66 -16.73
C THR A 127 5.87 -6.92 -16.93
N ASP A 128 5.82 -5.67 -17.40
CA ASP A 128 6.95 -4.83 -17.79
C ASP A 128 7.08 -3.53 -16.99
N GLY A 129 6.13 -3.24 -16.11
CA GLY A 129 6.10 -1.98 -15.39
C GLY A 129 5.10 -1.97 -14.25
N PHE A 130 4.94 -0.79 -13.65
CA PHE A 130 3.88 -0.52 -12.70
C PHE A 130 3.44 0.94 -12.77
N ALA A 131 2.26 1.22 -12.26
CA ALA A 131 1.78 2.58 -12.10
C ALA A 131 1.25 2.80 -10.69
N LEU A 132 1.50 4.00 -10.16
CA LEU A 132 0.94 4.52 -8.93
C LEU A 132 0.05 5.70 -9.27
N LYS A 133 -1.16 5.72 -8.72
CA LYS A 133 -2.06 6.86 -8.80
C LYS A 133 -2.61 7.17 -7.41
N GLY A 134 -2.93 8.44 -7.21
CA GLY A 134 -3.55 8.88 -5.97
C GLY A 134 -4.41 10.12 -6.17
N GLY A 135 -5.32 10.35 -5.24
CA GLY A 135 -6.21 11.50 -5.29
C GLY A 135 -7.01 11.68 -4.01
N ASP A 136 -7.80 12.75 -3.97
CA ASP A 136 -8.77 12.98 -2.92
C ASP A 136 -9.99 12.06 -3.13
N ALA A 137 -10.32 11.24 -2.15
CA ALA A 137 -11.46 10.33 -2.22
C ALA A 137 -12.82 11.05 -2.13
N THR A 138 -12.83 12.36 -1.84
CA THR A 138 -14.06 13.14 -1.70
C THR A 138 -14.40 13.95 -2.94
N ARG A 139 -13.45 14.12 -3.89
CA ARG A 139 -13.62 14.96 -5.07
C ARG A 139 -12.49 14.77 -6.10
N GLY A 140 -12.74 15.25 -7.30
CA GLY A 140 -11.71 15.34 -8.34
C GLY A 140 -11.37 14.00 -8.98
N THR A 141 -10.24 13.96 -9.62
CA THR A 141 -9.73 12.82 -10.40
C THR A 141 -8.44 12.27 -9.79
N LEU A 142 -8.06 11.08 -10.23
CA LEU A 142 -6.75 10.51 -9.87
C LEU A 142 -5.63 11.25 -10.60
N GLU A 143 -4.55 11.51 -9.89
CA GLU A 143 -3.28 11.94 -10.46
C GLU A 143 -2.36 10.73 -10.64
N THR A 144 -1.64 10.68 -11.76
CA THR A 144 -0.61 9.66 -11.98
C THR A 144 0.67 10.11 -11.30
N MET A 145 1.06 9.40 -10.24
CA MET A 145 2.27 9.64 -9.49
C MET A 145 3.48 8.96 -10.15
N TYR A 146 3.24 7.83 -10.78
CA TYR A 146 4.24 7.10 -11.56
C TYR A 146 3.55 6.21 -12.60
N ASP A 147 4.15 6.07 -13.76
CA ASP A 147 3.84 5.04 -14.76
C ASP A 147 5.11 4.73 -15.55
N GLY A 148 5.70 3.57 -15.32
CA GLY A 148 6.98 3.24 -15.91
C GLY A 148 7.48 1.84 -15.58
N PRO A 149 8.76 1.56 -15.87
CA PRO A 149 9.36 0.26 -15.65
C PRO A 149 9.37 -0.14 -14.17
N ARG A 150 9.41 -1.44 -13.91
CA ARG A 150 9.66 -2.00 -12.58
C ARG A 150 11.06 -1.62 -12.10
N PRO A 151 11.29 -1.55 -10.78
CA PRO A 151 12.63 -1.39 -10.25
C PRO A 151 13.57 -2.47 -10.76
N ASP A 152 14.80 -2.12 -11.06
CA ASP A 152 15.81 -3.07 -11.52
C ASP A 152 16.52 -3.78 -10.35
N LEU A 153 17.31 -4.81 -10.68
CA LEU A 153 18.09 -5.59 -9.72
C LEU A 153 19.06 -4.76 -8.86
N ARG A 154 19.40 -3.57 -9.30
CA ARG A 154 20.32 -2.67 -8.59
C ARG A 154 19.61 -1.82 -7.53
N SER A 155 18.30 -1.81 -7.57
CA SER A 155 17.47 -0.99 -6.68
C SER A 155 17.45 -1.50 -5.23
N ALA A 156 17.66 -2.81 -5.03
CA ALA A 156 17.68 -3.43 -3.71
C ALA A 156 18.86 -4.41 -3.53
N PRO A 157 20.10 -4.04 -3.90
CA PRO A 157 21.21 -4.98 -4.00
C PRO A 157 21.59 -5.64 -2.68
N ASN A 158 21.31 -5.00 -1.55
CA ASN A 158 21.81 -5.46 -0.24
C ASN A 158 20.79 -6.27 0.53
N LYS A 159 19.52 -6.25 0.16
CA LYS A 159 18.45 -6.92 0.92
C LYS A 159 18.20 -8.35 0.48
N CYS A 160 18.33 -8.62 -0.80
CA CYS A 160 18.27 -9.98 -1.31
C CYS A 160 19.48 -10.85 -0.95
N HIS A 161 20.47 -10.27 -0.28
CA HIS A 161 21.67 -10.97 0.22
C HIS A 161 21.63 -11.24 1.73
N TRP A 162 20.62 -10.78 2.43
CA TRP A 162 20.51 -11.04 3.85
C TRP A 162 20.25 -12.53 4.07
N HIS A 163 20.95 -13.12 5.01
CA HIS A 163 20.95 -14.56 5.31
C HIS A 163 21.56 -15.50 4.26
N GLY A 164 22.43 -15.02 3.38
CA GLY A 164 23.18 -15.88 2.46
C GLY A 164 22.36 -16.42 1.29
N VAL A 165 21.18 -15.92 1.06
CA VAL A 165 20.38 -16.24 -0.12
C VAL A 165 20.80 -15.32 -1.25
N HIS A 166 21.48 -15.88 -2.21
CA HIS A 166 21.79 -15.23 -3.48
C HIS A 166 20.59 -15.26 -4.40
N GLY A 167 19.48 -14.63 -3.98
CA GLY A 167 18.29 -14.49 -4.81
C GLY A 167 18.45 -13.34 -5.79
N HIS A 168 17.96 -13.51 -6.98
CA HIS A 168 17.77 -12.38 -7.89
C HIS A 168 16.50 -11.65 -7.45
N PHE A 169 16.62 -10.38 -7.07
CA PHE A 169 15.48 -9.51 -6.87
C PHE A 169 14.62 -9.50 -8.13
N GLN A 170 13.40 -9.96 -8.01
CA GLN A 170 12.42 -9.98 -9.09
C GLN A 170 11.16 -9.28 -8.58
N PRO A 171 11.08 -7.95 -8.73
CA PRO A 171 9.99 -7.19 -8.17
C PRO A 171 8.65 -7.63 -8.72
N MET A 172 7.63 -7.60 -7.85
CA MET A 172 6.25 -7.92 -8.21
C MET A 172 6.04 -9.36 -8.67
N ARG A 173 6.75 -10.32 -8.10
CA ARG A 173 6.52 -11.76 -8.30
C ARG A 173 5.74 -12.35 -7.14
N LYS A 174 4.49 -12.03 -7.12
CA LYS A 174 3.52 -12.32 -6.07
C LYS A 174 3.39 -13.79 -5.73
N GLN A 175 3.19 -14.10 -4.46
CA GLN A 175 2.97 -15.46 -3.99
C GLN A 175 1.50 -15.76 -3.63
N GLY A 176 0.66 -14.72 -3.52
CA GLY A 176 -0.78 -14.88 -3.33
C GLY A 176 -1.22 -14.94 -1.87
N ALA A 177 -0.43 -14.47 -0.93
CA ALA A 177 -0.95 -14.04 0.36
C ALA A 177 -1.60 -12.66 0.22
N ILE A 178 -2.50 -12.31 1.13
CA ILE A 178 -3.11 -10.98 1.20
C ILE A 178 -2.79 -10.38 2.56
N VAL A 179 -2.28 -9.15 2.54
CA VAL A 179 -2.01 -8.36 3.74
C VAL A 179 -2.90 -7.12 3.81
N LEU A 180 -3.20 -6.70 5.03
CA LEU A 180 -3.83 -5.43 5.33
C LEU A 180 -3.30 -4.90 6.67
N GLY A 181 -2.66 -3.73 6.67
CA GLY A 181 -2.10 -3.08 7.84
C GLY A 181 -0.83 -3.74 8.39
N THR A 182 -0.16 -4.54 7.58
CA THR A 182 1.12 -5.19 7.91
C THR A 182 1.92 -5.44 6.63
N GLY A 183 3.23 -5.49 6.73
CA GLY A 183 4.10 -5.99 5.65
C GLY A 183 3.95 -7.49 5.43
N GLY A 184 4.49 -7.99 4.34
CA GLY A 184 4.49 -9.41 4.02
C GLY A 184 5.29 -10.25 5.01
N ASP A 185 6.34 -9.71 5.58
CA ASP A 185 7.14 -10.29 6.67
C ASP A 185 6.49 -10.17 8.06
N ASN A 186 5.24 -9.70 8.12
CA ASN A 186 4.48 -9.37 9.33
C ASN A 186 5.03 -8.18 10.13
N SER A 187 5.86 -7.32 9.53
CA SER A 187 6.22 -6.04 10.15
C SER A 187 4.97 -5.14 10.24
N ASN A 188 4.64 -4.69 11.44
CA ASN A 188 3.37 -4.05 11.75
C ASN A 188 3.50 -2.83 12.68
N GLY A 189 4.62 -2.11 12.59
CA GLY A 189 4.84 -0.85 13.31
C GLY A 189 4.02 0.32 12.80
N ALA A 190 3.44 0.19 11.62
CA ALA A 190 2.65 1.25 11.01
C ALA A 190 1.26 1.42 11.64
N VAL A 191 0.68 2.61 11.43
CA VAL A 191 -0.68 2.96 11.81
C VAL A 191 -1.46 3.46 10.60
N GLY A 192 -2.78 3.32 10.62
CA GLY A 192 -3.62 3.81 9.53
C GLY A 192 -5.10 3.51 9.68
N ASN A 193 -5.88 4.00 8.72
CA ASN A 193 -7.27 3.59 8.55
C ASN A 193 -7.49 3.09 7.14
N PHE A 194 -8.17 1.96 7.04
CA PHE A 194 -8.66 1.39 5.78
C PHE A 194 -10.18 1.51 5.73
N TYR A 195 -10.71 2.05 4.65
CA TYR A 195 -12.15 2.26 4.47
C TYR A 195 -12.75 1.29 3.46
N GLU A 196 -12.12 1.11 2.32
CA GLU A 196 -12.48 0.14 1.29
C GLU A 196 -11.30 -0.16 0.36
N GLY A 197 -11.40 -1.24 -0.39
CA GLY A 197 -10.44 -1.58 -1.44
C GLY A 197 -10.79 -2.87 -2.13
N PHE A 198 -10.15 -3.13 -3.26
CA PHE A 198 -10.17 -4.43 -3.89
C PHE A 198 -8.85 -4.75 -4.58
N MET A 199 -8.66 -6.03 -4.86
CA MET A 199 -7.60 -6.58 -5.69
C MET A 199 -8.24 -7.32 -6.87
N ALA A 200 -7.73 -7.10 -8.07
CA ALA A 200 -8.21 -7.76 -9.27
C ALA A 200 -7.04 -8.24 -10.12
N SER A 201 -7.15 -9.43 -10.67
CA SER A 201 -6.20 -9.90 -11.69
C SER A 201 -6.35 -9.07 -12.97
N GLY A 202 -5.21 -8.72 -13.56
CA GLY A 202 -5.13 -7.86 -14.75
C GLY A 202 -4.92 -6.38 -14.43
N ALA A 203 -4.32 -5.67 -15.38
CA ALA A 203 -4.12 -4.24 -15.31
C ALA A 203 -5.37 -3.52 -15.83
N THR A 204 -6.03 -2.75 -14.97
CA THR A 204 -7.20 -1.93 -15.34
C THR A 204 -6.84 -0.90 -16.40
N SER A 205 -7.80 -0.53 -17.24
CA SER A 205 -7.66 0.60 -18.18
C SER A 205 -7.73 1.94 -17.42
N ALA A 206 -7.24 3.01 -18.03
CA ALA A 206 -7.40 4.35 -17.49
C ALA A 206 -8.88 4.72 -17.28
N ALA A 207 -9.75 4.34 -18.22
CA ALA A 207 -11.19 4.57 -18.10
C ALA A 207 -11.81 3.79 -16.91
N THR A 208 -11.28 2.60 -16.61
CA THR A 208 -11.71 1.85 -15.43
C THR A 208 -11.25 2.53 -14.14
N ASP A 209 -10.00 3.02 -14.10
CA ASP A 209 -9.48 3.76 -12.94
C ASP A 209 -10.33 5.03 -12.69
N ASP A 210 -10.66 5.77 -13.75
CA ASP A 210 -11.49 6.97 -13.66
C ASP A 210 -12.92 6.64 -13.17
N ALA A 211 -13.50 5.52 -13.62
CA ALA A 211 -14.80 5.07 -13.15
C ALA A 211 -14.76 4.64 -11.66
N ILE A 212 -13.70 3.98 -11.22
CA ILE A 212 -13.48 3.64 -9.80
C ILE A 212 -13.41 4.92 -8.98
N GLN A 213 -12.60 5.90 -9.40
CA GLN A 213 -12.48 7.18 -8.70
C GLN A 213 -13.83 7.92 -8.62
N ALA A 214 -14.58 7.95 -9.71
CA ALA A 214 -15.89 8.57 -9.74
C ALA A 214 -16.86 7.87 -8.77
N ASN A 215 -16.80 6.55 -8.70
CA ASN A 215 -17.60 5.77 -7.73
C ASN A 215 -17.19 6.08 -6.29
N ILE A 216 -15.90 6.13 -5.98
CA ILE A 216 -15.37 6.49 -4.65
C ILE A 216 -15.86 7.89 -4.24
N VAL A 217 -15.74 8.87 -5.12
CA VAL A 217 -16.24 10.24 -4.85
C VAL A 217 -17.75 10.24 -4.58
N ASN A 218 -18.52 9.43 -5.31
CA ASN A 218 -19.97 9.31 -5.10
C ASN A 218 -20.37 8.65 -3.78
N VAL A 219 -19.48 7.91 -3.11
CA VAL A 219 -19.72 7.38 -1.75
C VAL A 219 -19.91 8.53 -0.77
N GLY A 220 -19.26 9.67 -1.01
CA GLY A 220 -19.43 10.87 -0.20
C GLY A 220 -18.74 10.78 1.16
N TYR A 221 -17.49 10.33 1.16
CA TYR A 221 -16.65 10.29 2.37
C TYR A 221 -16.65 11.64 3.07
N LYS A 222 -16.88 11.61 4.38
CA LYS A 222 -16.83 12.79 5.24
C LYS A 222 -16.51 12.41 6.67
N ARG A 223 -15.85 13.29 7.39
CA ARG A 223 -15.72 13.16 8.84
C ARG A 223 -17.11 13.27 9.49
N LEU A 224 -17.37 12.37 10.42
CA LEU A 224 -18.50 12.56 11.29
C LEU A 224 -18.21 13.76 12.20
N ALA A 225 -19.22 14.61 12.43
CA ALA A 225 -19.10 15.60 13.48
C ALA A 225 -18.81 14.87 14.80
N ALA A 226 -17.85 15.37 15.58
CA ALA A 226 -17.62 14.82 16.91
C ALA A 226 -18.97 14.74 17.62
N SER A 227 -19.36 13.53 18.06
CA SER A 227 -20.54 13.39 18.90
C SER A 227 -20.34 14.33 20.09
N ARG A 228 -21.28 15.25 20.31
CA ARG A 228 -21.29 16.00 21.56
C ARG A 228 -21.20 14.97 22.67
N GLU A 229 -20.17 15.03 23.49
CA GLU A 229 -20.15 14.26 24.74
C GLU A 229 -21.49 14.52 25.42
N LEU A 230 -22.27 13.47 25.61
CA LEU A 230 -23.46 13.59 26.44
C LEU A 230 -22.95 14.01 27.81
N PRO A 231 -23.51 15.07 28.40
CA PRO A 231 -23.07 15.53 29.71
C PRO A 231 -23.20 14.34 30.69
N ALA A 232 -22.16 14.12 31.49
CA ALA A 232 -22.04 13.00 32.43
C ALA A 232 -23.26 12.81 33.38
N SER A 233 -24.18 13.75 33.39
CA SER A 233 -25.42 13.70 34.19
C SER A 233 -26.51 12.81 33.60
N GLN A 234 -26.33 12.20 32.42
CA GLN A 234 -27.36 11.30 31.82
C GLN A 234 -27.01 9.81 31.86
N VAL A 235 -25.88 9.42 32.45
CA VAL A 235 -25.45 8.00 32.52
C VAL A 235 -25.87 7.30 33.83
N SER A 236 -26.56 7.97 34.71
CA SER A 236 -26.96 7.39 36.01
C SER A 236 -28.47 7.28 36.17
N GLN A 237 -29.14 6.46 35.38
CA GLN A 237 -30.47 5.92 35.74
C GLN A 237 -30.87 4.83 34.73
N GLU A 238 -30.33 3.64 34.91
CA GLU A 238 -30.95 2.36 34.61
C GLU A 238 -30.00 1.28 35.12
N ALA A 239 -30.19 0.93 36.39
CA ALA A 239 -29.69 -0.27 37.03
C ALA A 239 -30.90 -1.00 37.64
#